data_91dbe095c70e56af21e07b9bcf27b2ea
#
_entry.id   91dbe095c70e56af21e07b9bcf27b2ea
#
_cell.length_a   1.000
_cell.length_b   1.000
_cell.length_c   1.000
_cell.angle_alpha   90.00
_cell.angle_beta   90.00
_cell.angle_gamma   90.00
#
_symmetry.space_group_name_H-M   'P 1'
#
loop_
_entity.id
_entity.type
_entity.pdbx_description
1 polymer ?
#
loop_
_entity_poly.entity_id
_entity_poly.type
_entity_poly.pdbx_seq_one_letter_code
_entity_poly.pdbx_strand_id
1 'polypeptide(L)'
;MQALHPEGAHDAHLALAEDYKLAFQGMRSEGRVAEPLFDGIAETIETLHRTGWMLGVATGKSDRGLAFCLEHHGIADRFVTLQTADRHPSKPHPSMIESAMADAGATPTTTAMIGDTSFDIGMAKAAGVLAIGVAWGYHDRDELLAEGADLVAEHPLELVAMLEGLGK
;
A
#
# COMPACT_ATOMS: atom_id res chain seq x y z
N MET A 1 5.54 -16.75 2.99
CA MET A 1 5.61 -18.23 2.90
C MET A 1 6.91 -18.77 3.49
N GLN A 2 8.06 -18.22 3.16
CA GLN A 2 9.34 -18.65 3.74
C GLN A 2 9.39 -18.52 5.28
N ALA A 3 8.79 -17.47 5.84
CA ALA A 3 8.67 -17.31 7.29
C ALA A 3 7.74 -18.34 7.98
N LEU A 4 6.75 -18.87 7.25
CA LEU A 4 5.81 -19.87 7.74
C LEU A 4 6.31 -21.31 7.57
N HIS A 5 7.28 -21.54 6.69
CA HIS A 5 7.88 -22.84 6.39
C HIS A 5 9.37 -22.68 6.06
N PRO A 6 10.21 -22.31 7.05
CA PRO A 6 11.61 -21.92 6.81
C PRO A 6 12.49 -23.03 6.23
N GLU A 7 12.15 -24.31 6.47
CA GLU A 7 12.91 -25.48 5.99
C GLU A 7 12.38 -26.02 4.64
N GLY A 8 11.35 -25.41 4.05
CA GLY A 8 10.76 -25.83 2.80
C GLY A 8 11.65 -25.54 1.59
N ALA A 9 11.69 -26.45 0.61
CA ALA A 9 12.30 -26.17 -0.68
C ALA A 9 11.57 -25.02 -1.39
N HIS A 10 12.27 -24.31 -2.28
CA HIS A 10 11.71 -23.18 -3.04
C HIS A 10 10.38 -23.53 -3.74
N ASP A 11 10.31 -24.70 -4.36
CA ASP A 11 9.11 -25.18 -5.05
C ASP A 11 7.94 -25.41 -4.08
N ALA A 12 8.21 -25.84 -2.84
CA ALA A 12 7.18 -25.98 -1.80
C ALA A 12 6.64 -24.60 -1.36
N HIS A 13 7.49 -23.58 -1.30
CA HIS A 13 7.07 -22.22 -1.01
C HIS A 13 6.18 -21.63 -2.12
N LEU A 14 6.51 -21.92 -3.38
CA LEU A 14 5.68 -21.50 -4.53
C LEU A 14 4.32 -22.20 -4.52
N ALA A 15 4.28 -23.52 -4.32
CA ALA A 15 3.04 -24.27 -4.23
C ALA A 15 2.15 -23.75 -3.08
N LEU A 16 2.72 -23.54 -1.89
CA LEU A 16 1.99 -23.01 -0.74
C LEU A 16 1.47 -21.58 -0.99
N ALA A 17 2.21 -20.77 -1.74
CA ALA A 17 1.76 -19.43 -2.12
C ALA A 17 0.57 -19.48 -3.09
N GLU A 18 0.60 -20.40 -4.06
CA GLU A 18 -0.52 -20.59 -4.98
C GLU A 18 -1.76 -21.15 -4.27
N ASP A 19 -1.60 -22.15 -3.40
CA ASP A 19 -2.71 -22.69 -2.59
C ASP A 19 -3.34 -21.61 -1.71
N TYR A 20 -2.53 -20.75 -1.08
CA TYR A 20 -3.02 -19.61 -0.30
C TYR A 20 -3.81 -18.63 -1.17
N LYS A 21 -3.29 -18.27 -2.35
CA LYS A 21 -3.99 -17.38 -3.30
C LYS A 21 -5.35 -17.96 -3.72
N LEU A 22 -5.39 -19.25 -4.07
CA LEU A 22 -6.64 -19.93 -4.48
C LEU A 22 -7.65 -19.99 -3.33
N ALA A 23 -7.22 -20.36 -2.12
CA ALA A 23 -8.06 -20.40 -0.94
C ALA A 23 -8.63 -19.01 -0.61
N PHE A 24 -7.79 -17.98 -0.68
CA PHE A 24 -8.21 -16.60 -0.40
C PHE A 24 -9.18 -16.06 -1.47
N GLN A 25 -8.95 -16.38 -2.76
CA GLN A 25 -9.88 -16.07 -3.85
C GLN A 25 -11.23 -16.76 -3.67
N GLY A 26 -11.22 -18.03 -3.28
CA GLY A 26 -12.45 -18.79 -2.97
C GLY A 26 -13.26 -18.13 -1.84
N MET A 27 -12.62 -17.83 -0.72
CA MET A 27 -13.27 -17.16 0.41
C MET A 27 -13.83 -15.78 0.04
N ARG A 28 -13.11 -15.01 -0.79
CA ARG A 28 -13.56 -13.70 -1.26
C ARG A 28 -14.78 -13.82 -2.19
N SER A 29 -14.78 -14.78 -3.14
CA SER A 29 -15.92 -15.00 -4.05
C SER A 29 -17.19 -15.47 -3.34
N GLU A 30 -17.03 -16.10 -2.17
CA GLU A 30 -18.15 -16.52 -1.30
C GLU A 30 -18.61 -15.42 -0.35
N GLY A 31 -18.06 -14.19 -0.44
CA GLY A 31 -18.37 -13.08 0.46
C GLY A 31 -17.91 -13.29 1.91
N ARG A 32 -16.99 -14.24 2.14
CA ARG A 32 -16.50 -14.64 3.48
C ARG A 32 -15.34 -13.77 3.96
N VAL A 33 -14.79 -12.94 3.09
CA VAL A 33 -13.71 -11.98 3.43
C VAL A 33 -14.28 -10.58 3.32
N ALA A 34 -14.54 -9.96 4.45
CA ALA A 34 -14.80 -8.53 4.51
C ALA A 34 -13.46 -7.78 4.48
N GLU A 35 -13.32 -6.83 3.56
CA GLU A 35 -12.17 -5.93 3.47
C GLU A 35 -12.68 -4.48 3.61
N PRO A 36 -13.22 -4.09 4.78
CA PRO A 36 -13.73 -2.73 4.98
C PRO A 36 -12.59 -1.72 4.91
N LEU A 37 -12.89 -0.51 4.48
CA LEU A 37 -11.98 0.61 4.68
C LEU A 37 -11.91 0.95 6.18
N PHE A 38 -10.75 1.35 6.65
CA PHE A 38 -10.64 1.95 7.99
C PHE A 38 -11.44 3.26 8.06
N ASP A 39 -11.96 3.56 9.24
CA ASP A 39 -12.73 4.78 9.48
C ASP A 39 -11.93 6.02 9.05
N GLY A 40 -12.57 6.90 8.28
CA GLY A 40 -11.96 8.13 7.78
C GLY A 40 -11.16 7.98 6.48
N ILE A 41 -10.83 6.76 6.00
CA ILE A 41 -10.03 6.58 4.77
C ILE A 41 -10.79 7.08 3.53
N ALA A 42 -12.08 6.78 3.41
CA ALA A 42 -12.87 7.24 2.26
C ALA A 42 -12.91 8.79 2.20
N GLU A 43 -13.08 9.45 3.33
CA GLU A 43 -13.06 10.91 3.43
C GLU A 43 -11.68 11.49 3.12
N THR A 44 -10.63 10.86 3.61
CA THR A 44 -9.24 11.25 3.34
C THR A 44 -8.94 11.18 1.84
N ILE A 45 -9.27 10.07 1.16
CA ILE A 45 -9.09 9.88 -0.29
C ILE A 45 -9.83 10.95 -1.06
N GLU A 46 -11.12 11.18 -0.74
CA GLU A 46 -11.95 12.18 -1.41
C GLU A 46 -11.40 13.60 -1.22
N THR A 47 -10.94 13.92 -0.01
CA THR A 47 -10.38 15.25 0.29
C THR A 47 -9.07 15.48 -0.47
N LEU A 48 -8.15 14.52 -0.46
CA LEU A 48 -6.89 14.62 -1.18
C LEU A 48 -7.13 14.73 -2.69
N HIS A 49 -8.02 13.90 -3.25
CA HIS A 49 -8.37 13.98 -4.66
C HIS A 49 -8.94 15.36 -5.03
N ARG A 50 -9.88 15.88 -4.25
CA ARG A 50 -10.52 17.19 -4.48
C ARG A 50 -9.54 18.36 -4.32
N THR A 51 -8.52 18.24 -3.49
CA THR A 51 -7.47 19.27 -3.33
C THR A 51 -6.34 19.16 -4.34
N GLY A 52 -6.47 18.24 -5.32
CA GLY A 52 -5.57 18.14 -6.47
C GLY A 52 -4.38 17.20 -6.30
N TRP A 53 -4.35 16.39 -5.23
CA TRP A 53 -3.36 15.34 -5.10
C TRP A 53 -3.59 14.23 -6.13
N MET A 54 -2.53 13.80 -6.80
CA MET A 54 -2.53 12.58 -7.60
C MET A 54 -2.33 11.38 -6.68
N LEU A 55 -3.30 10.48 -6.65
CA LEU A 55 -3.26 9.31 -5.79
C LEU A 55 -2.83 8.08 -6.57
N GLY A 56 -1.98 7.26 -5.96
CA GLY A 56 -1.53 5.98 -6.50
C GLY A 56 -1.67 4.85 -5.49
N VAL A 57 -1.71 3.61 -5.97
CA VAL A 57 -1.69 2.42 -5.12
C VAL A 57 -0.41 1.62 -5.39
N ALA A 58 0.30 1.22 -4.32
CA ALA A 58 1.40 0.26 -4.35
C ALA A 58 1.07 -0.89 -3.39
N THR A 59 0.78 -2.09 -3.89
CA THR A 59 0.22 -3.17 -3.07
C THR A 59 0.78 -4.55 -3.40
N GLY A 60 0.83 -5.42 -2.38
CA GLY A 60 1.08 -6.86 -2.56
C GLY A 60 -0.09 -7.65 -3.15
N LYS A 61 -1.25 -7.02 -3.41
CA LYS A 61 -2.37 -7.67 -4.10
C LYS A 61 -2.04 -7.91 -5.57
N SER A 62 -2.73 -8.88 -6.18
CA SER A 62 -2.76 -9.05 -7.65
C SER A 62 -3.58 -7.93 -8.30
N ASP A 63 -3.39 -7.72 -9.61
CA ASP A 63 -4.19 -6.76 -10.41
C ASP A 63 -5.70 -7.00 -10.23
N ARG A 64 -6.13 -8.25 -10.35
CA ARG A 64 -7.53 -8.63 -10.16
C ARG A 64 -8.03 -8.35 -8.74
N GLY A 65 -7.20 -8.63 -7.73
CA GLY A 65 -7.55 -8.42 -6.34
C GLY A 65 -7.69 -6.94 -6.00
N LEU A 66 -6.83 -6.11 -6.55
CA LEU A 66 -6.89 -4.66 -6.38
C LEU A 66 -8.12 -4.08 -7.08
N ALA A 67 -8.35 -4.42 -8.36
CA ALA A 67 -9.51 -3.94 -9.12
C ALA A 67 -10.82 -4.24 -8.39
N PHE A 68 -11.01 -5.50 -7.94
CA PHE A 68 -12.19 -5.87 -7.17
C PHE A 68 -12.37 -5.01 -5.91
N CYS A 69 -11.28 -4.78 -5.16
CA CYS A 69 -11.32 -3.98 -3.92
C CYS A 69 -11.74 -2.53 -4.21
N LEU A 70 -11.09 -1.89 -5.19
CA LEU A 70 -11.37 -0.49 -5.54
C LEU A 70 -12.78 -0.29 -6.10
N GLU A 71 -13.27 -1.23 -6.94
CA GLU A 71 -14.63 -1.22 -7.46
C GLU A 71 -15.67 -1.42 -6.35
N HIS A 72 -15.43 -2.37 -5.45
CA HIS A 72 -16.33 -2.65 -4.32
C HIS A 72 -16.55 -1.42 -3.43
N HIS A 73 -15.50 -0.61 -3.24
CA HIS A 73 -15.56 0.61 -2.44
C HIS A 73 -15.92 1.86 -3.26
N GLY A 74 -16.07 1.75 -4.59
CA GLY A 74 -16.42 2.88 -5.46
C GLY A 74 -15.37 3.99 -5.51
N ILE A 75 -14.08 3.64 -5.36
CA ILE A 75 -12.95 4.59 -5.30
C ILE A 75 -11.93 4.39 -6.42
N ALA A 76 -12.21 3.53 -7.40
CA ALA A 76 -11.25 3.19 -8.46
C ALA A 76 -10.80 4.42 -9.28
N ASP A 77 -11.71 5.34 -9.54
CA ASP A 77 -11.50 6.55 -10.33
C ASP A 77 -10.72 7.66 -9.59
N ARG A 78 -10.39 7.44 -8.32
CA ARG A 78 -9.57 8.36 -7.52
C ARG A 78 -8.07 8.17 -7.72
N PHE A 79 -7.65 7.05 -8.33
CA PHE A 79 -6.25 6.69 -8.46
C PHE A 79 -5.76 6.78 -9.91
N VAL A 80 -4.68 7.51 -10.13
CA VAL A 80 -4.06 7.70 -11.46
C VAL A 80 -3.10 6.57 -11.83
N THR A 81 -2.61 5.81 -10.85
CA THR A 81 -1.67 4.69 -11.04
C THR A 81 -1.93 3.56 -10.06
N LEU A 82 -1.82 2.32 -10.54
CA LEU A 82 -2.06 1.11 -9.76
C LEU A 82 -0.88 0.14 -9.94
N GLN A 83 -0.07 -0.03 -8.90
CA GLN A 83 1.12 -0.89 -8.91
C GLN A 83 0.90 -2.10 -8.00
N THR A 84 1.05 -3.30 -8.55
CA THR A 84 0.71 -4.56 -7.89
C THR A 84 1.86 -5.54 -7.88
N ALA A 85 1.75 -6.60 -7.06
CA ALA A 85 2.75 -7.66 -7.01
C ALA A 85 2.84 -8.50 -8.30
N ASP A 86 1.88 -8.39 -9.22
CA ASP A 86 1.93 -9.12 -10.48
C ASP A 86 2.99 -8.55 -11.45
N ARG A 87 3.38 -7.29 -11.26
CA ARG A 87 4.26 -6.54 -12.16
C ARG A 87 5.58 -6.12 -11.54
N HIS A 88 5.73 -6.28 -10.23
CA HIS A 88 6.87 -5.76 -9.48
C HIS A 88 7.48 -6.79 -8.54
N PRO A 89 8.78 -6.66 -8.23
CA PRO A 89 9.37 -7.32 -7.08
C PRO A 89 8.64 -6.96 -5.79
N SER A 90 8.66 -7.88 -4.82
CA SER A 90 8.04 -7.64 -3.51
C SER A 90 8.68 -6.45 -2.78
N LYS A 91 7.88 -5.73 -1.97
CA LYS A 91 8.37 -4.75 -1.01
C LYS A 91 9.46 -5.37 -0.12
N PRO A 92 10.52 -4.67 0.21
CA PRO A 92 10.75 -3.22 0.11
C PRO A 92 11.42 -2.73 -1.19
N HIS A 93 11.38 -3.49 -2.31
CA HIS A 93 11.96 -3.03 -3.57
C HIS A 93 11.22 -1.78 -4.08
N PRO A 94 11.92 -0.69 -4.52
CA PRO A 94 11.31 0.60 -4.84
C PRO A 94 10.48 0.64 -6.13
N SER A 95 10.52 -0.39 -6.95
CA SER A 95 9.96 -0.44 -8.30
C SER A 95 8.48 0.01 -8.40
N MET A 96 7.64 -0.31 -7.42
CA MET A 96 6.23 0.13 -7.41
C MET A 96 6.12 1.66 -7.31
N ILE A 97 6.91 2.28 -6.43
CA ILE A 97 6.92 3.74 -6.25
C ILE A 97 7.52 4.43 -7.47
N GLU A 98 8.63 3.91 -7.99
CA GLU A 98 9.28 4.45 -9.20
C GLU A 98 8.33 4.46 -10.40
N SER A 99 7.59 3.37 -10.62
CA SER A 99 6.59 3.28 -11.68
C SER A 99 5.41 4.21 -11.42
N ALA A 100 4.93 4.31 -10.18
CA ALA A 100 3.86 5.23 -9.82
C ALA A 100 4.24 6.69 -10.06
N MET A 101 5.47 7.08 -9.70
CA MET A 101 6.00 8.42 -10.00
C MET A 101 6.09 8.68 -11.50
N ALA A 102 6.55 7.71 -12.29
CA ALA A 102 6.63 7.84 -13.74
C ALA A 102 5.25 8.04 -14.38
N ASP A 103 4.25 7.25 -13.96
CA ASP A 103 2.87 7.37 -14.45
C ASP A 103 2.25 8.73 -14.11
N ALA A 104 2.53 9.24 -12.91
CA ALA A 104 2.00 10.52 -12.43
C ALA A 104 2.82 11.74 -12.89
N GLY A 105 3.98 11.56 -13.50
CA GLY A 105 4.92 12.65 -13.82
C GLY A 105 5.48 13.33 -12.56
N ALA A 106 5.54 12.60 -11.44
CA ALA A 106 6.00 13.08 -10.14
C ALA A 106 7.49 12.80 -9.91
N THR A 107 8.06 13.44 -8.89
CA THR A 107 9.46 13.28 -8.48
C THR A 107 9.53 12.80 -7.03
N PRO A 108 10.67 12.27 -6.56
CA PRO A 108 10.82 11.87 -5.16
C PRO A 108 10.49 12.98 -4.16
N THR A 109 10.84 14.22 -4.48
CA THR A 109 10.60 15.39 -3.60
C THR A 109 9.13 15.84 -3.54
N THR A 110 8.30 15.37 -4.46
CA THR A 110 6.86 15.68 -4.52
C THR A 110 5.98 14.45 -4.27
N THR A 111 6.57 13.36 -3.77
CA THR A 111 5.89 12.09 -3.56
C THR A 111 6.01 11.65 -2.10
N ALA A 112 4.91 11.18 -1.54
CA ALA A 112 4.87 10.52 -0.26
C ALA A 112 4.33 9.09 -0.41
N MET A 113 4.96 8.14 0.27
CA MET A 113 4.41 6.79 0.47
C MET A 113 3.77 6.73 1.84
N ILE A 114 2.53 6.25 1.88
CA ILE A 114 1.76 6.03 3.10
C ILE A 114 1.58 4.52 3.26
N GLY A 115 2.00 3.96 4.38
CA GLY A 115 1.94 2.53 4.60
C GLY A 115 1.93 2.12 6.06
N ASP A 116 1.49 0.91 6.30
CA ASP A 116 1.27 0.35 7.65
C ASP A 116 2.29 -0.73 8.03
N THR A 117 3.28 -0.98 7.18
CA THR A 117 4.31 -1.97 7.45
C THR A 117 5.72 -1.41 7.29
N SER A 118 6.70 -2.04 7.96
CA SER A 118 8.13 -1.77 7.76
C SER A 118 8.55 -1.94 6.28
N PHE A 119 7.90 -2.84 5.55
CA PHE A 119 8.16 -3.04 4.12
C PHE A 119 7.73 -1.82 3.27
N ASP A 120 6.67 -1.12 3.65
CA ASP A 120 6.23 0.11 3.00
C ASP A 120 7.23 1.24 3.25
N ILE A 121 7.65 1.38 4.49
CA ILE A 121 8.64 2.37 4.88
C ILE A 121 9.98 2.11 4.21
N GLY A 122 10.46 0.85 4.22
CA GLY A 122 11.69 0.48 3.51
C GLY A 122 11.60 0.75 2.00
N MET A 123 10.46 0.50 1.36
CA MET A 123 10.20 0.81 -0.04
C MET A 123 10.26 2.33 -0.31
N ALA A 124 9.65 3.13 0.57
CA ALA A 124 9.70 4.59 0.49
C ALA A 124 11.13 5.13 0.60
N LYS A 125 11.89 4.65 1.59
CA LYS A 125 13.30 5.04 1.78
C LYS A 125 14.17 4.62 0.61
N ALA A 126 13.95 3.42 0.05
CA ALA A 126 14.68 2.95 -1.14
C ALA A 126 14.36 3.79 -2.40
N ALA A 127 13.13 4.29 -2.54
CA ALA A 127 12.73 5.20 -3.62
C ALA A 127 13.11 6.68 -3.37
N GLY A 128 13.57 7.01 -2.17
CA GLY A 128 13.93 8.38 -1.79
C GLY A 128 12.75 9.34 -1.64
N VAL A 129 11.55 8.80 -1.38
CA VAL A 129 10.32 9.57 -1.16
C VAL A 129 10.05 9.75 0.34
N LEU A 130 9.16 10.69 0.69
CA LEU A 130 8.71 10.85 2.06
C LEU A 130 7.98 9.57 2.53
N ALA A 131 8.37 9.05 3.69
CA ALA A 131 7.80 7.86 4.29
C ALA A 131 6.85 8.22 5.44
N ILE A 132 5.55 8.02 5.26
CA ILE A 132 4.54 8.23 6.30
C ILE A 132 4.00 6.88 6.75
N GLY A 133 4.25 6.55 8.01
CA GLY A 133 3.64 5.39 8.67
C GLY A 133 2.21 5.67 9.10
N VAL A 134 1.40 4.62 9.26
CA VAL A 134 0.05 4.72 9.83
C VAL A 134 -0.12 3.71 10.97
N ALA A 135 -0.56 4.18 12.14
CA ALA A 135 -0.60 3.39 13.38
C ALA A 135 -1.85 2.49 13.51
N TRP A 136 -2.80 2.57 12.59
CA TRP A 136 -4.02 1.72 12.58
C TRP A 136 -3.88 0.44 11.78
N GLY A 137 -2.68 0.09 11.30
CA GLY A 137 -2.42 -1.08 10.46
C GLY A 137 -1.76 -2.24 11.19
N TYR A 138 -0.85 -2.95 10.49
CA TYR A 138 -0.23 -4.19 10.98
C TYR A 138 0.94 -3.98 11.92
N HIS A 139 1.80 -2.97 11.67
CA HIS A 139 2.97 -2.67 12.50
C HIS A 139 2.68 -1.50 13.42
N ASP A 140 3.27 -1.54 14.61
CA ASP A 140 3.12 -0.45 15.55
C ASP A 140 4.00 0.76 15.19
N ARG A 141 3.74 1.87 15.88
CA ARG A 141 4.44 3.14 15.67
C ARG A 141 5.95 3.02 15.80
N ASP A 142 6.41 2.28 16.82
CA ASP A 142 7.85 2.18 17.12
C ASP A 142 8.57 1.36 16.06
N GLU A 143 7.95 0.32 15.52
CA GLU A 143 8.46 -0.47 14.40
C GLU A 143 8.58 0.38 13.13
N LEU A 144 7.56 1.19 12.81
CA LEU A 144 7.58 2.08 11.65
C LEU A 144 8.66 3.16 11.76
N LEU A 145 8.83 3.75 12.95
CA LEU A 145 9.88 4.73 13.21
C LEU A 145 11.27 4.10 13.16
N ALA A 146 11.44 2.88 13.69
CA ALA A 146 12.71 2.15 13.63
C ALA A 146 13.15 1.84 12.20
N GLU A 147 12.20 1.58 11.28
CA GLU A 147 12.48 1.39 9.84
C GLU A 147 12.78 2.71 9.11
N GLY A 148 12.51 3.85 9.74
CA GLY A 148 12.85 5.17 9.21
C GLY A 148 11.66 5.96 8.65
N ALA A 149 10.45 5.71 9.15
CA ALA A 149 9.32 6.58 8.85
C ALA A 149 9.63 8.02 9.27
N ASP A 150 9.42 8.95 8.35
CA ASP A 150 9.65 10.39 8.61
C ASP A 150 8.54 10.96 9.50
N LEU A 151 7.31 10.46 9.34
CA LEU A 151 6.12 10.82 10.11
C LEU A 151 5.30 9.55 10.38
N VAL A 152 4.48 9.56 11.44
CA VAL A 152 3.47 8.52 11.71
C VAL A 152 2.15 9.18 12.07
N ALA A 153 1.10 8.88 11.31
CA ALA A 153 -0.27 9.32 11.55
C ALA A 153 -0.99 8.35 12.49
N GLU A 154 -1.73 8.87 13.46
CA GLU A 154 -2.55 8.08 14.39
C GLU A 154 -3.98 7.89 13.86
N HIS A 155 -4.45 8.76 12.96
CA HIS A 155 -5.77 8.69 12.36
C HIS A 155 -5.74 9.14 10.88
N PRO A 156 -6.55 8.52 9.98
CA PRO A 156 -6.55 8.86 8.55
C PRO A 156 -6.73 10.35 8.24
N LEU A 157 -7.54 11.06 8.97
CA LEU A 157 -7.78 12.50 8.74
C LEU A 157 -6.54 13.37 9.01
N GLU A 158 -5.58 12.90 9.80
CA GLU A 158 -4.30 13.61 10.01
C GLU A 158 -3.46 13.68 8.74
N LEU A 159 -3.59 12.68 7.84
CA LEU A 159 -2.84 12.63 6.58
C LEU A 159 -3.06 13.86 5.72
N VAL A 160 -4.28 14.41 5.69
CA VAL A 160 -4.58 15.62 4.92
C VAL A 160 -3.74 16.80 5.43
N ALA A 161 -3.75 17.04 6.73
CA ALA A 161 -3.00 18.14 7.33
C ALA A 161 -1.48 17.95 7.20
N MET A 162 -1.00 16.71 7.36
CA MET A 162 0.42 16.37 7.17
C MET A 162 0.89 16.68 5.75
N LEU A 163 0.12 16.26 4.73
CA LEU A 163 0.47 16.46 3.33
C LEU A 163 0.35 17.93 2.90
N GLU A 164 -0.66 18.66 3.35
CA GLU A 164 -0.79 20.09 3.07
C GLU A 164 0.35 20.92 3.68
N GLY A 165 0.89 20.49 4.82
CA GLY A 165 2.07 21.11 5.45
C GLY A 165 3.36 20.95 4.65
N LEU A 166 3.44 19.97 3.76
CA LEU A 166 4.62 19.66 2.95
C LEU A 166 4.59 20.33 1.56
N GLY A 167 3.43 20.76 1.11
CA GLY A 167 3.20 21.35 -0.22
C GLY A 167 3.37 22.88 -0.31
N LYS A 168 4.02 23.50 0.67
CA LYS A 168 4.27 24.96 0.67
C LYS A 168 5.72 25.30 0.51
#